data_0b4180c961e95ea9c089689904866a3f
#
_entry.id   0b4180c961e95ea9c089689904866a3f
#
_cell.length_a   1.000
_cell.length_b   1.000
_cell.length_c   1.000
_cell.angle_alpha   90.00
_cell.angle_beta   90.00
_cell.angle_gamma   90.00
#
_symmetry.space_group_name_H-M   'P 1'
#
loop_
_entity.id
_entity.type
_entity.pdbx_description
1 polymer ?
#
loop_
_entity_poly.entity_id
_entity_poly.type
_entity_poly.pdbx_seq_one_letter_code
_entity_poly.pdbx_strand_id
1 'polypeptide(L)'
;MSEVRLKSEFWLKAQLRLCDQNCLPAVIARRGDADAGQVLVKVIQSMQACEVLAQRYDDDAQRVWTVVSHGVERDCDAYIAREADVDPDLWVLEIEDPKGQYRPDGEEPRR
;
A
#
# COMPACT_ATOMS: atom_id res chain seq x y z
N MET A 1 -25.69 -7.78 0.63
CA MET A 1 -25.40 -6.34 0.74
C MET A 1 -24.04 -6.05 0.13
N SER A 2 -23.99 -5.11 -0.76
CA SER A 2 -22.72 -4.78 -1.40
C SER A 2 -21.84 -3.98 -0.44
N GLU A 3 -20.55 -4.28 -0.46
CA GLU A 3 -19.56 -3.55 0.30
C GLU A 3 -19.34 -2.17 -0.31
N VAL A 4 -19.34 -1.15 0.54
CA VAL A 4 -19.02 0.20 0.10
C VAL A 4 -17.52 0.36 0.07
N ARG A 5 -16.98 0.65 -1.11
CA ARG A 5 -15.54 0.84 -1.29
C ARG A 5 -15.24 2.30 -1.57
N LEU A 6 -14.25 2.82 -0.88
CA LEU A 6 -13.74 4.15 -1.18
C LEU A 6 -13.04 4.14 -2.53
N LYS A 7 -13.19 5.23 -3.27
CA LYS A 7 -12.39 5.43 -4.49
C LYS A 7 -10.92 5.52 -4.11
N SER A 8 -10.06 4.97 -4.96
CA SER A 8 -8.63 4.84 -4.68
C SER A 8 -7.98 6.18 -4.35
N GLU A 9 -8.26 7.21 -5.14
CA GLU A 9 -7.70 8.54 -4.89
C GLU A 9 -8.13 9.09 -3.53
N PHE A 10 -9.40 8.91 -3.17
CA PHE A 10 -9.93 9.38 -1.89
C PHE A 10 -9.24 8.67 -0.72
N TRP A 11 -9.12 7.34 -0.82
CA TRP A 11 -8.43 6.55 0.21
C TRP A 11 -6.99 7.00 0.39
N LEU A 12 -6.27 7.24 -0.71
CA LEU A 12 -4.88 7.68 -0.67
C LEU A 12 -4.72 9.04 -0.01
N LYS A 13 -5.62 9.98 -0.31
CA LYS A 13 -5.59 11.30 0.34
C LYS A 13 -5.77 11.18 1.85
N ALA A 14 -6.66 10.28 2.30
CA ALA A 14 -6.87 10.03 3.72
C ALA A 14 -5.60 9.44 4.36
N GLN A 15 -4.91 8.52 3.67
CA GLN A 15 -3.68 7.94 4.18
C GLN A 15 -2.56 8.97 4.28
N LEU A 16 -2.43 9.84 3.29
CA LEU A 16 -1.43 10.92 3.34
C LEU A 16 -1.66 11.83 4.54
N ARG A 17 -2.92 12.16 4.83
CA ARG A 17 -3.26 12.98 5.99
C ARG A 17 -2.92 12.27 7.30
N LEU A 18 -3.25 10.99 7.41
CA LEU A 18 -2.92 10.19 8.60
C LEU A 18 -1.41 10.11 8.82
N CYS A 19 -0.66 9.88 7.76
CA CYS A 19 0.80 9.83 7.85
C CYS A 19 1.37 11.17 8.30
N ASP A 20 0.86 12.26 7.74
CA ASP A 20 1.29 13.60 8.14
C ASP A 20 1.02 13.85 9.62
N GLN A 21 -0.16 13.48 10.11
CA GLN A 21 -0.52 13.63 11.52
C GLN A 21 0.38 12.82 12.45
N ASN A 22 0.93 11.72 11.96
CA ASN A 22 1.80 10.83 12.73
C ASN A 22 3.28 11.06 12.43
N CYS A 23 3.61 12.12 11.71
CA CYS A 23 4.99 12.47 11.34
C CYS A 23 5.69 11.38 10.54
N LEU A 24 4.94 10.67 9.70
CA LEU A 24 5.48 9.67 8.79
C LEU A 24 5.58 10.27 7.38
N PRO A 25 6.78 10.45 6.84
CA PRO A 25 6.92 10.93 5.46
C PRO A 25 6.23 9.96 4.50
N ALA A 26 5.35 10.50 3.65
CA ALA A 26 4.59 9.69 2.71
C ALA A 26 4.41 10.43 1.41
N VAL A 27 4.46 9.71 0.29
CA VAL A 27 4.33 10.29 -1.04
C VAL A 27 3.64 9.31 -1.97
N ILE A 28 2.87 9.82 -2.92
CA ILE A 28 2.33 9.01 -4.00
C ILE A 28 3.45 8.86 -5.04
N ALA A 29 4.02 7.66 -5.08
CA ALA A 29 5.13 7.35 -5.99
C ALA A 29 4.64 7.04 -7.42
N ARG A 30 3.38 6.61 -7.57
CA ARG A 30 2.78 6.34 -8.87
C ARG A 30 1.29 6.65 -8.80
N ARG A 31 0.80 7.43 -9.76
CA ARG A 31 -0.62 7.73 -9.86
C ARG A 31 -1.30 6.70 -10.76
N GLY A 32 -2.48 6.27 -10.36
CA GLY A 32 -3.28 5.31 -11.11
C GLY A 32 -4.66 5.85 -11.41
N ASP A 33 -5.62 4.94 -11.63
CA ASP A 33 -7.00 5.32 -11.89
C ASP A 33 -7.67 5.85 -10.62
N ALA A 34 -8.29 7.03 -10.70
CA ALA A 34 -8.85 7.72 -9.55
C ALA A 34 -9.95 6.93 -8.85
N ASP A 35 -10.75 6.18 -9.61
CA ASP A 35 -11.94 5.51 -9.08
C ASP A 35 -11.67 4.08 -8.62
N ALA A 36 -10.95 3.29 -9.40
CA ALA A 36 -10.90 1.85 -9.23
C ALA A 36 -9.49 1.24 -9.28
N GLY A 37 -8.46 2.07 -9.38
CA GLY A 37 -7.08 1.60 -9.43
C GLY A 37 -6.69 0.85 -8.16
N GLN A 38 -5.99 -0.27 -8.32
CA GLN A 38 -5.43 -1.01 -7.21
C GLN A 38 -4.35 -0.19 -6.52
N VAL A 39 -4.18 -0.36 -5.21
CA VAL A 39 -3.17 0.37 -4.45
C VAL A 39 -2.15 -0.59 -3.86
N LEU A 40 -0.89 -0.33 -4.13
CA LEU A 40 0.22 -0.94 -3.40
C LEU A 40 0.76 0.08 -2.41
N VAL A 41 1.03 -0.35 -1.19
CA VAL A 41 1.66 0.50 -0.17
C VAL A 41 3.05 -0.04 0.09
N LYS A 42 4.07 0.76 -0.24
CA LYS A 42 5.46 0.43 0.06
C LYS A 42 5.81 1.05 1.40
N VAL A 43 6.13 0.22 2.38
CA VAL A 43 6.49 0.67 3.73
C VAL A 43 7.97 0.46 3.92
N ILE A 44 8.71 1.53 4.14
CA ILE A 44 10.17 1.51 4.28
C ILE A 44 10.53 1.68 5.74
N GLN A 45 10.98 0.62 6.39
CA GLN A 45 11.52 0.70 7.73
C GLN A 45 13.01 1.05 7.68
N SER A 46 13.73 0.46 6.73
CA SER A 46 15.11 0.77 6.39
C SER A 46 15.37 0.26 4.97
N MET A 47 16.54 0.50 4.41
CA MET A 47 16.88 -0.01 3.07
C MET A 47 16.87 -1.54 3.02
N GLN A 48 17.12 -2.21 4.16
CA GLN A 48 17.15 -3.66 4.26
C GLN A 48 15.81 -4.24 4.70
N ALA A 49 14.87 -3.42 5.15
CA ALA A 49 13.60 -3.88 5.71
C ALA A 49 12.45 -3.07 5.13
N CYS A 50 11.99 -3.51 3.98
CA CYS A 50 10.83 -2.94 3.28
C CYS A 50 9.75 -3.99 3.13
N GLU A 51 8.51 -3.51 3.01
CA GLU A 51 7.36 -4.36 2.70
C GLU A 51 6.50 -3.69 1.66
N VAL A 52 5.87 -4.49 0.81
CA VAL A 52 4.80 -4.02 -0.08
C VAL A 52 3.51 -4.67 0.36
N LEU A 53 2.50 -3.83 0.62
CA LEU A 53 1.20 -4.26 1.07
C LEU A 53 0.18 -4.10 -0.06
N ALA A 54 -0.71 -5.07 -0.19
CA ALA A 54 -1.82 -5.01 -1.14
C ALA A 54 -3.05 -5.65 -0.51
N GLN A 55 -4.23 -5.26 -0.97
CA GLN A 55 -5.45 -5.94 -0.56
C GLN A 55 -5.62 -7.19 -1.39
N ARG A 56 -5.89 -8.30 -0.71
CA ARG A 56 -6.15 -9.61 -1.34
C ARG A 56 -7.37 -10.22 -0.67
N TYR A 57 -8.02 -11.13 -1.37
CA TYR A 57 -9.12 -11.88 -0.78
C TYR A 57 -8.57 -13.09 -0.04
N ASP A 58 -9.06 -13.31 1.18
CA ASP A 58 -8.73 -14.49 1.96
C ASP A 58 -9.66 -15.65 1.60
N ASP A 59 -9.55 -16.77 2.34
CA ASP A 59 -10.35 -17.97 2.08
C ASP A 59 -11.85 -17.75 2.32
N ASP A 60 -12.20 -16.74 3.11
CA ASP A 60 -13.59 -16.38 3.41
C ASP A 60 -14.10 -15.27 2.48
N ALA A 61 -13.37 -15.00 1.40
CA ALA A 61 -13.69 -13.94 0.44
C ALA A 61 -13.74 -12.54 1.06
N GLN A 62 -12.99 -12.34 2.15
CA GLN A 62 -12.83 -11.03 2.77
C GLN A 62 -11.59 -10.35 2.22
N ARG A 63 -11.69 -9.04 1.96
CA ARG A 63 -10.53 -8.26 1.54
C ARG A 63 -9.68 -7.94 2.74
N VAL A 64 -8.42 -8.36 2.69
CA VAL A 64 -7.47 -8.14 3.78
C VAL A 64 -6.18 -7.54 3.22
N TRP A 65 -5.54 -6.68 4.00
CA TRP A 65 -4.21 -6.19 3.67
C TRP A 65 -3.21 -7.31 3.88
N THR A 66 -2.35 -7.52 2.89
CA THR A 66 -1.43 -8.65 2.84
C THR A 66 -0.04 -8.17 2.44
N VAL A 67 0.99 -8.70 3.06
CA VAL A 67 2.38 -8.47 2.65
C VAL A 67 2.63 -9.31 1.40
N VAL A 68 2.79 -8.64 0.25
CA VAL A 68 2.97 -9.32 -1.04
C VAL A 68 4.44 -9.36 -1.47
N SER A 69 5.28 -8.54 -0.86
CA SER A 69 6.73 -8.56 -1.06
C SER A 69 7.41 -8.00 0.18
N HIS A 70 8.59 -8.50 0.52
CA HIS A 70 9.35 -8.00 1.65
C HIS A 70 10.84 -8.25 1.44
N GLY A 71 11.66 -7.55 2.20
CA GLY A 71 13.10 -7.69 2.16
C GLY A 71 13.80 -6.38 1.90
N VAL A 72 14.88 -6.40 1.10
CA VAL A 72 15.59 -5.18 0.76
C VAL A 72 14.75 -4.30 -0.16
N GLU A 73 14.96 -3.00 -0.07
CA GLU A 73 14.16 -2.04 -0.84
C GLU A 73 14.19 -2.34 -2.34
N ARG A 74 15.34 -2.69 -2.87
CA ARG A 74 15.47 -2.99 -4.29
C ARG A 74 14.55 -4.13 -4.74
N ASP A 75 14.37 -5.16 -3.93
CA ASP A 75 13.51 -6.28 -4.27
C ASP A 75 12.04 -5.87 -4.26
N CYS A 76 11.65 -5.03 -3.31
CA CYS A 76 10.30 -4.49 -3.27
C CYS A 76 10.02 -3.59 -4.48
N ASP A 77 11.00 -2.76 -4.87
CA ASP A 77 10.89 -1.92 -6.06
C ASP A 77 10.75 -2.74 -7.34
N ALA A 78 11.46 -3.87 -7.43
CA ALA A 78 11.34 -4.78 -8.56
C ALA A 78 9.94 -5.40 -8.63
N TYR A 79 9.38 -5.78 -7.49
CA TYR A 79 8.01 -6.29 -7.43
C TYR A 79 7.02 -5.23 -7.95
N ILE A 80 7.15 -4.00 -7.45
CA ILE A 80 6.26 -2.90 -7.86
C ILE A 80 6.37 -2.65 -9.37
N ALA A 81 7.58 -2.65 -9.91
CA ALA A 81 7.80 -2.43 -11.34
C ALA A 81 7.09 -3.49 -12.18
N ARG A 82 7.17 -4.75 -11.78
CA ARG A 82 6.49 -5.84 -12.50
C ARG A 82 4.97 -5.68 -12.44
N GLU A 83 4.45 -5.29 -11.29
CA GLU A 83 2.99 -5.08 -11.15
C GLU A 83 2.53 -3.88 -11.98
N ALA A 84 3.31 -2.82 -12.05
CA ALA A 84 2.98 -1.64 -12.85
C ALA A 84 2.98 -1.95 -14.34
N ASP A 85 3.82 -2.89 -14.78
CA ASP A 85 3.88 -3.28 -16.20
C ASP A 85 2.59 -3.99 -16.65
N VAL A 86 1.90 -4.69 -15.76
CA VAL A 86 0.66 -5.39 -16.10
C VAL A 86 -0.59 -4.61 -15.74
N ASP A 87 -0.50 -3.64 -14.84
CA ASP A 87 -1.65 -2.87 -14.38
C ASP A 87 -1.38 -1.37 -14.52
N PRO A 88 -1.80 -0.75 -15.63
CA PRO A 88 -1.57 0.67 -15.84
C PRO A 88 -2.36 1.58 -14.89
N ASP A 89 -3.36 1.06 -14.21
CA ASP A 89 -4.20 1.81 -13.28
C ASP A 89 -3.69 1.76 -11.84
N LEU A 90 -2.54 1.16 -11.63
CA LEU A 90 -1.96 0.92 -10.30
C LEU A 90 -1.47 2.20 -9.63
N TRP A 91 -1.85 2.39 -8.38
CA TRP A 91 -1.31 3.42 -7.51
C TRP A 91 -0.21 2.83 -6.63
N VAL A 92 0.79 3.65 -6.31
CA VAL A 92 1.81 3.27 -5.32
C VAL A 92 1.93 4.40 -4.30
N LEU A 93 1.70 4.06 -3.04
CA LEU A 93 1.92 4.95 -1.90
C LEU A 93 3.20 4.49 -1.20
N GLU A 94 4.13 5.42 -0.98
CA GLU A 94 5.39 5.11 -0.31
C GLU A 94 5.43 5.81 1.03
N ILE A 95 5.70 5.06 2.10
CA ILE A 95 5.70 5.56 3.48
C ILE A 95 7.03 5.20 4.13
N GLU A 96 7.70 6.20 4.72
CA GLU A 96 8.85 5.96 5.58
C GLU A 96 8.37 5.74 7.00
N ASP A 97 8.58 4.55 7.53
CA ASP A 97 8.02 4.10 8.80
C ASP A 97 9.09 3.37 9.64
N PRO A 98 10.10 4.08 10.13
CA PRO A 98 11.24 3.43 10.80
C PRO A 98 10.87 2.67 12.06
N LYS A 99 9.75 3.01 12.71
CA LYS A 99 9.32 2.35 13.95
C LYS A 99 8.23 1.31 13.73
N GLY A 100 7.82 1.07 12.49
CA GLY A 100 6.81 0.08 12.19
C GLY A 100 5.44 0.41 12.77
N GLN A 101 5.01 1.67 12.68
CA GLN A 101 3.76 2.15 13.28
C GLN A 101 2.56 2.10 12.33
N TYR A 102 2.81 2.18 11.03
CA TYR A 102 1.73 2.31 10.07
C TYR A 102 0.92 1.02 9.96
N ARG A 103 -0.41 1.17 10.00
CA ARG A 103 -1.35 0.07 9.78
C ARG A 103 -2.40 0.52 8.78
N PRO A 104 -2.48 -0.10 7.59
CA PRO A 104 -3.50 0.27 6.61
C PRO A 104 -4.89 -0.02 7.19
N ASP A 105 -5.76 0.99 7.19
CA ASP A 105 -7.11 0.90 7.79
C ASP A 105 -7.09 0.42 9.24
N GLY A 106 -5.97 0.62 9.95
CA GLY A 106 -5.82 0.15 11.32
C GLY A 106 -5.60 -1.36 11.45
N GLU A 107 -5.38 -2.06 10.34
CA GLU A 107 -5.26 -3.52 10.32
C GLU A 107 -3.80 -3.96 10.32
N GLU A 108 -3.53 -5.05 11.04
CA GLU A 108 -2.23 -5.72 10.94
C GLU A 108 -2.20 -6.53 9.63
N PRO A 109 -1.27 -6.24 8.70
CA PRO A 109 -1.22 -6.97 7.44
C PRO A 109 -0.92 -8.45 7.65
N ARG A 110 -1.56 -9.28 6.86
CA ARG A 110 -1.30 -10.73 6.87
C ARG A 110 -0.03 -11.06 6.10
N ARG A 111 0.69 -12.02 6.59
CA ARG A 111 1.97 -12.43 6.04
C ARG A 111 1.91 -13.79 5.38
#